data_61964e1ccaa0a6e372150a470a1fab20
#
_entry.id   61964e1ccaa0a6e372150a470a1fab20
#
_cell.length_a   1.000
_cell.length_b   1.000
_cell.length_c   1.000
_cell.angle_alpha   90.00
_cell.angle_beta   90.00
_cell.angle_gamma   90.00
#
_symmetry.space_group_name_H-M   'P 1'
#
loop_
_entity.id
_entity.type
_entity.pdbx_description
1 polymer ?
#
loop_
_entity_poly.entity_id
_entity_poly.type
_entity_poly.pdbx_seq_one_letter_code
_entity_poly.pdbx_strand_id
1 'polypeptide(L)'
;MIGRLRRGQPLAMDAKEFFGGLVEPLCDAFSPEYCDLYADIMAELLGGGGLRERYERVRHPRPWEGPEPETVLVLSRVTLGADVVVTSVVLDAMKRRFPRARLQLVGSRKAWELFAADARIGWVEAPYSRGGSVNERLAASRALVEILPQGNVLVVDPDSRLTQLGLVPVGSEQQYRFFESRSYQAETGKTLGELTRDWVKEVFGVDAAGYVAPEPAGEPGMVTVSLGVGDNLGKSAGREFERGLMEGLTARGLQ
;
A
#
# COMPACT_ATOMS: atom_id res chain seq x y z
N MET A 1 26.51 9.08 -5.19
CA MET A 1 25.90 8.27 -4.12
C MET A 1 25.70 6.82 -4.60
N ILE A 2 24.92 6.58 -5.64
CA ILE A 2 24.68 5.23 -6.24
C ILE A 2 26.00 4.52 -6.61
N GLY A 3 26.96 5.21 -7.19
CA GLY A 3 28.29 4.64 -7.49
C GLY A 3 29.12 4.25 -6.25
N ARG A 4 28.80 4.76 -5.06
CA ARG A 4 29.42 4.32 -3.80
C ARG A 4 28.74 3.06 -3.25
N LEU A 5 27.41 2.99 -3.34
CA LEU A 5 26.65 1.78 -3.01
C LEU A 5 27.06 0.59 -3.86
N ARG A 6 27.20 0.78 -5.18
CA ARG A 6 27.69 -0.26 -6.11
C ARG A 6 29.11 -0.74 -5.82
N ARG A 7 29.91 0.03 -5.07
CA ARG A 7 31.26 -0.35 -4.64
C ARG A 7 31.34 -0.88 -3.21
N GLY A 8 30.19 -1.14 -2.56
CA GLY A 8 30.13 -1.63 -1.17
C GLY A 8 30.70 -0.64 -0.13
N GLN A 9 30.80 0.65 -0.49
CA GLN A 9 31.30 1.67 0.43
C GLN A 9 30.18 2.08 1.39
N PRO A 10 30.41 2.11 2.72
CA PRO A 10 29.40 2.53 3.67
C PRO A 10 28.94 3.95 3.36
N LEU A 11 27.62 4.14 3.31
CA LEU A 11 27.02 5.47 3.25
C LEU A 11 27.23 6.12 4.62
N ALA A 12 27.95 7.23 4.64
CA ALA A 12 28.11 8.07 5.85
C ALA A 12 26.84 8.91 6.15
N MET A 13 25.67 8.36 5.85
CA MET A 13 24.37 9.00 5.96
C MET A 13 23.58 8.27 7.04
N ASP A 14 22.92 9.00 7.95
CA ASP A 14 22.07 8.35 8.92
C ASP A 14 20.77 7.81 8.25
N ALA A 15 20.08 6.91 8.94
CA ALA A 15 18.89 6.27 8.38
C ALA A 15 17.78 7.29 8.06
N LYS A 16 17.63 8.35 8.84
CA LYS A 16 16.62 9.39 8.63
C LYS A 16 16.94 10.21 7.38
N GLU A 17 18.19 10.59 7.19
CA GLU A 17 18.66 11.31 6.01
C GLU A 17 18.54 10.44 4.76
N PHE A 18 18.91 9.15 4.84
CA PHE A 18 18.79 8.22 3.75
C PHE A 18 17.33 8.00 3.32
N PHE A 19 16.46 7.65 4.27
CA PHE A 19 15.06 7.39 3.93
C PHE A 19 14.31 8.67 3.60
N GLY A 20 14.41 9.72 4.40
CA GLY A 20 13.67 10.96 4.18
C GLY A 20 14.21 11.80 3.02
N GLY A 21 15.53 11.80 2.82
CA GLY A 21 16.18 12.62 1.78
C GLY A 21 16.31 11.94 0.42
N LEU A 22 16.28 10.62 0.37
CA LEU A 22 16.46 9.87 -0.88
C LEU A 22 15.30 8.92 -1.19
N VAL A 23 15.02 7.97 -0.28
CA VAL A 23 14.08 6.88 -0.57
C VAL A 23 12.64 7.36 -0.70
N GLU A 24 12.16 8.18 0.25
CA GLU A 24 10.78 8.69 0.21
C GLU A 24 10.52 9.58 -1.03
N PRO A 25 11.40 10.53 -1.41
CA PRO A 25 11.23 11.27 -2.66
C PRO A 25 11.14 10.39 -3.91
N LEU A 26 11.94 9.32 -3.99
CA LEU A 26 11.85 8.36 -5.12
C LEU A 26 10.50 7.62 -5.13
N CYS A 27 9.99 7.28 -3.95
CA CYS A 27 8.69 6.61 -3.83
C CYS A 27 7.51 7.52 -4.18
N ASP A 28 7.64 8.82 -3.98
CA ASP A 28 6.57 9.79 -4.17
C ASP A 28 6.59 10.45 -5.55
N ALA A 29 7.59 10.17 -6.39
CA ALA A 29 7.77 10.82 -7.68
C ALA A 29 6.90 10.24 -8.81
N PHE A 30 6.28 9.08 -8.64
CA PHE A 30 5.38 8.44 -9.61
C PHE A 30 5.92 8.43 -11.05
N SER A 31 7.14 7.95 -11.22
CA SER A 31 7.83 7.84 -12.51
C SER A 31 8.48 6.47 -12.64
N PRO A 32 8.42 5.82 -13.83
CA PRO A 32 9.11 4.55 -14.07
C PRO A 32 10.61 4.60 -13.74
N GLU A 33 11.29 5.68 -14.11
CA GLU A 33 12.72 5.87 -13.87
C GLU A 33 13.06 5.89 -12.37
N TYR A 34 12.20 6.51 -11.54
CA TYR A 34 12.39 6.54 -10.10
C TYR A 34 12.04 5.21 -9.44
N CYS A 35 11.09 4.45 -10.00
CA CYS A 35 10.84 3.08 -9.57
C CYS A 35 12.05 2.18 -9.81
N ASP A 36 12.68 2.28 -10.98
CA ASP A 36 13.90 1.55 -11.31
C ASP A 36 15.06 1.94 -10.40
N LEU A 37 15.26 3.23 -10.21
CA LEU A 37 16.31 3.72 -9.31
C LEU A 37 16.11 3.26 -7.87
N TYR A 38 14.86 3.30 -7.37
CA TYR A 38 14.50 2.75 -6.07
C TYR A 38 14.82 1.26 -5.99
N ALA A 39 14.40 0.49 -6.99
CA ALA A 39 14.62 -0.95 -7.04
C ALA A 39 16.12 -1.31 -7.06
N ASP A 40 16.93 -0.59 -7.84
CA ASP A 40 18.38 -0.78 -7.89
C ASP A 40 19.02 -0.52 -6.51
N ILE A 41 18.70 0.62 -5.89
CA ILE A 41 19.24 1.01 -4.58
C ILE A 41 18.83 0.01 -3.51
N MET A 42 17.56 -0.32 -3.45
CA MET A 42 17.03 -1.18 -2.40
C MET A 42 17.47 -2.64 -2.59
N ALA A 43 17.52 -3.17 -3.82
CA ALA A 43 18.02 -4.50 -4.06
C ALA A 43 19.46 -4.67 -3.58
N GLU A 44 20.33 -3.69 -3.84
CA GLU A 44 21.71 -3.70 -3.35
C GLU A 44 21.79 -3.68 -1.83
N LEU A 45 20.99 -2.81 -1.17
CA LEU A 45 20.93 -2.72 0.29
C LEU A 45 20.40 -4.01 0.95
N LEU A 46 19.53 -4.72 0.26
CA LEU A 46 18.90 -5.96 0.73
C LEU A 46 19.80 -7.19 0.51
N GLY A 47 20.99 -7.02 -0.04
CA GLY A 47 21.96 -8.08 -0.27
C GLY A 47 21.97 -8.63 -1.70
N GLY A 48 21.36 -7.96 -2.65
CA GLY A 48 21.33 -8.35 -4.08
C GLY A 48 20.49 -9.61 -4.33
N GLY A 49 21.15 -10.74 -4.55
CA GLY A 49 20.53 -12.07 -4.53
C GLY A 49 19.39 -12.32 -5.52
N GLY A 50 19.38 -11.64 -6.68
CA GLY A 50 18.33 -11.81 -7.69
C GLY A 50 17.03 -11.02 -7.40
N LEU A 51 17.02 -10.13 -6.39
CA LEU A 51 15.85 -9.33 -6.05
C LEU A 51 15.43 -8.39 -7.17
N ARG A 52 16.39 -7.77 -7.84
CA ARG A 52 16.14 -6.86 -8.96
C ARG A 52 15.51 -7.60 -10.16
N GLU A 53 16.06 -8.77 -10.49
CA GLU A 53 15.55 -9.63 -11.57
C GLU A 53 14.15 -10.15 -11.24
N ARG A 54 13.91 -10.53 -9.98
CA ARG A 54 12.56 -10.92 -9.53
C ARG A 54 11.59 -9.74 -9.65
N TYR A 55 11.97 -8.57 -9.17
CA TYR A 55 11.15 -7.37 -9.27
C TYR A 55 10.73 -7.10 -10.72
N GLU A 56 11.66 -7.21 -11.67
CA GLU A 56 11.39 -7.02 -13.09
C GLU A 56 10.33 -8.01 -13.62
N ARG A 57 10.35 -9.25 -13.16
CA ARG A 57 9.35 -10.25 -13.56
C ARG A 57 7.98 -10.03 -12.95
N VAL A 58 7.89 -9.48 -11.74
CA VAL A 58 6.61 -9.34 -11.02
C VAL A 58 5.94 -7.98 -11.22
N ARG A 59 6.68 -6.94 -11.62
CA ARG A 59 6.16 -5.57 -11.78
C ARG A 59 5.16 -5.40 -12.93
N HIS A 60 5.26 -6.27 -13.94
CA HIS A 60 4.35 -6.24 -15.07
C HIS A 60 3.05 -6.97 -14.73
N PRO A 61 1.88 -6.41 -15.15
CA PRO A 61 0.61 -7.08 -14.95
C PRO A 61 0.60 -8.48 -15.58
N ARG A 62 0.13 -9.47 -14.80
CA ARG A 62 -0.01 -10.86 -15.25
C ARG A 62 -1.41 -11.32 -14.90
N PRO A 63 -2.25 -11.73 -15.89
CA PRO A 63 -3.57 -12.25 -15.62
C PRO A 63 -3.55 -13.42 -14.62
N TRP A 64 -4.60 -13.52 -13.80
CA TRP A 64 -4.78 -14.65 -12.92
C TRP A 64 -5.48 -15.78 -13.66
N GLU A 65 -4.76 -16.82 -13.99
CA GLU A 65 -5.25 -18.03 -14.70
C GLU A 65 -5.39 -19.23 -13.76
N GLY A 66 -5.00 -19.08 -12.49
CA GLY A 66 -5.08 -20.14 -11.49
C GLY A 66 -6.51 -20.41 -11.01
N PRO A 67 -6.70 -21.52 -10.27
CA PRO A 67 -7.98 -21.81 -9.61
C PRO A 67 -8.30 -20.76 -8.55
N GLU A 68 -9.55 -20.75 -8.05
CA GLU A 68 -9.91 -19.91 -6.92
C GLU A 68 -9.03 -20.26 -5.71
N PRO A 69 -8.31 -19.31 -5.12
CA PRO A 69 -7.50 -19.57 -3.96
C PRO A 69 -8.37 -19.82 -2.72
N GLU A 70 -7.87 -20.58 -1.75
CA GLU A 70 -8.54 -20.73 -0.45
C GLU A 70 -8.46 -19.43 0.37
N THR A 71 -7.33 -18.74 0.25
CA THR A 71 -7.09 -17.48 0.97
C THR A 71 -6.50 -16.45 0.02
N VAL A 72 -7.01 -15.22 0.08
CA VAL A 72 -6.42 -14.05 -0.57
C VAL A 72 -5.93 -13.09 0.51
N LEU A 73 -4.68 -12.74 0.43
CA LEU A 73 -4.03 -11.75 1.28
C LEU A 73 -3.83 -10.46 0.48
N VAL A 74 -4.43 -9.39 0.93
CA VAL A 74 -4.22 -8.06 0.34
C VAL A 74 -3.35 -7.25 1.29
N LEU A 75 -2.20 -6.80 0.82
CA LEU A 75 -1.29 -6.02 1.66
C LEU A 75 -1.76 -4.56 1.75
N SER A 76 -1.73 -3.99 2.97
CA SER A 76 -1.93 -2.56 3.17
C SER A 76 -0.77 -1.77 2.56
N ARG A 77 -1.05 -0.60 2.03
CA ARG A 77 0.00 0.36 1.59
C ARG A 77 0.68 1.10 2.74
N VAL A 78 0.25 0.83 3.98
CA VAL A 78 0.78 1.46 5.21
C VAL A 78 0.40 2.94 5.38
N THR A 79 -0.32 3.50 4.42
CA THR A 79 -0.83 4.88 4.45
C THR A 79 -2.33 4.87 4.28
N LEU A 80 -3.10 5.35 5.26
CA LEU A 80 -4.56 5.28 5.26
C LEU A 80 -5.19 5.85 3.98
N GLY A 81 -4.72 7.02 3.50
CA GLY A 81 -5.23 7.60 2.25
C GLY A 81 -5.00 6.69 1.04
N ALA A 82 -3.85 6.03 0.96
CA ALA A 82 -3.57 5.08 -0.10
C ALA A 82 -4.36 3.77 0.08
N ASP A 83 -4.63 3.34 1.31
CA ASP A 83 -5.52 2.19 1.55
C ASP A 83 -6.95 2.48 1.12
N VAL A 84 -7.45 3.71 1.33
CA VAL A 84 -8.77 4.13 0.83
C VAL A 84 -8.82 4.18 -0.70
N VAL A 85 -7.79 4.64 -1.37
CA VAL A 85 -7.81 4.87 -2.83
C VAL A 85 -7.44 3.62 -3.62
N VAL A 86 -6.52 2.80 -3.10
CA VAL A 86 -5.94 1.64 -3.81
C VAL A 86 -6.38 0.32 -3.19
N THR A 87 -6.04 0.10 -1.90
CA THR A 87 -6.29 -1.19 -1.24
C THR A 87 -7.78 -1.52 -1.23
N SER A 88 -8.66 -0.53 -1.06
CA SER A 88 -10.10 -0.72 -1.10
C SER A 88 -10.61 -1.25 -2.44
N VAL A 89 -10.08 -0.72 -3.56
CA VAL A 89 -10.43 -1.21 -4.91
C VAL A 89 -9.99 -2.65 -5.10
N VAL A 90 -8.77 -2.98 -4.63
CA VAL A 90 -8.26 -4.36 -4.67
C VAL A 90 -9.14 -5.29 -3.82
N LEU A 91 -9.53 -4.89 -2.62
CA LEU A 91 -10.41 -5.70 -1.77
C LEU A 91 -11.78 -5.95 -2.43
N ASP A 92 -12.38 -4.92 -3.04
CA ASP A 92 -13.64 -5.09 -3.79
C ASP A 92 -13.47 -6.05 -4.98
N ALA A 93 -12.37 -5.91 -5.73
CA ALA A 93 -12.04 -6.83 -6.82
C ALA A 93 -11.91 -8.27 -6.34
N MET A 94 -11.22 -8.50 -5.23
CA MET A 94 -11.03 -9.85 -4.67
C MET A 94 -12.35 -10.46 -4.20
N LYS A 95 -13.25 -9.68 -3.57
CA LYS A 95 -14.59 -10.14 -3.21
C LYS A 95 -15.39 -10.62 -4.42
N ARG A 96 -15.30 -9.90 -5.54
CA ARG A 96 -16.01 -10.24 -6.79
C ARG A 96 -15.41 -11.42 -7.51
N ARG A 97 -14.09 -11.46 -7.58
CA ARG A 97 -13.37 -12.51 -8.33
C ARG A 97 -13.34 -13.85 -7.61
N PHE A 98 -13.25 -13.82 -6.28
CA PHE A 98 -13.09 -15.01 -5.43
C PHE A 98 -14.13 -15.01 -4.29
N PRO A 99 -15.40 -15.30 -4.63
CA PRO A 99 -16.50 -15.18 -3.67
C PRO A 99 -16.42 -16.18 -2.50
N ARG A 100 -15.70 -17.30 -2.67
CA ARG A 100 -15.53 -18.33 -1.63
C ARG A 100 -14.22 -18.21 -0.86
N ALA A 101 -13.25 -17.48 -1.37
CA ALA A 101 -11.96 -17.32 -0.72
C ALA A 101 -12.10 -16.57 0.62
N ARG A 102 -11.27 -16.93 1.58
CA ARG A 102 -11.05 -16.13 2.79
C ARG A 102 -10.22 -14.89 2.42
N LEU A 103 -10.79 -13.71 2.60
CA LEU A 103 -10.08 -12.46 2.32
C LEU A 103 -9.51 -11.88 3.61
N GLN A 104 -8.24 -11.48 3.57
CA GLN A 104 -7.55 -10.88 4.71
C GLN A 104 -6.76 -9.66 4.30
N LEU A 105 -6.94 -8.56 5.02
CA LEU A 105 -6.07 -7.40 4.92
C LEU A 105 -4.85 -7.63 5.84
N VAL A 106 -3.66 -7.54 5.26
CA VAL A 106 -2.40 -7.67 5.98
C VAL A 106 -1.84 -6.27 6.24
N GLY A 107 -1.75 -5.86 7.49
CA GLY A 107 -1.30 -4.51 7.81
C GLY A 107 -1.57 -4.10 9.26
N SER A 108 -1.48 -2.80 9.53
CA SER A 108 -1.78 -2.27 10.85
C SER A 108 -3.27 -2.34 11.17
N ARG A 109 -3.61 -2.36 12.47
CA ARG A 109 -5.00 -2.30 12.93
C ARG A 109 -5.75 -1.10 12.35
N LYS A 110 -5.11 0.08 12.28
CA LYS A 110 -5.72 1.29 11.69
C LYS A 110 -6.12 1.13 10.23
N ALA A 111 -5.35 0.37 9.45
CA ALA A 111 -5.71 0.09 8.06
C ALA A 111 -6.92 -0.85 7.99
N TRP A 112 -6.99 -1.87 8.86
CA TRP A 112 -8.13 -2.78 8.92
C TRP A 112 -9.40 -2.09 9.41
N GLU A 113 -9.33 -1.16 10.36
CA GLU A 113 -10.48 -0.39 10.87
C GLU A 113 -11.24 0.36 9.76
N LEU A 114 -10.61 0.65 8.62
CA LEU A 114 -11.32 1.19 7.44
C LEU A 114 -12.37 0.22 6.87
N PHE A 115 -12.28 -1.07 7.19
CA PHE A 115 -13.08 -2.16 6.62
C PHE A 115 -13.72 -3.04 7.69
N ALA A 116 -13.65 -2.68 8.97
CA ALA A 116 -13.99 -3.54 10.09
C ALA A 116 -15.47 -4.00 10.08
N ALA A 117 -16.40 -3.23 9.50
CA ALA A 117 -17.80 -3.62 9.34
C ALA A 117 -18.05 -4.54 8.14
N ASP A 118 -17.07 -4.77 7.26
CA ASP A 118 -17.19 -5.76 6.18
C ASP A 118 -16.80 -7.16 6.71
N ALA A 119 -17.78 -7.97 7.05
CA ALA A 119 -17.58 -9.33 7.59
C ALA A 119 -16.78 -10.27 6.66
N ARG A 120 -16.61 -9.90 5.39
CA ARG A 120 -15.78 -10.65 4.43
C ARG A 120 -14.29 -10.38 4.60
N ILE A 121 -13.89 -9.30 5.29
CA ILE A 121 -12.50 -8.87 5.42
C ILE A 121 -11.95 -9.22 6.80
N GLY A 122 -11.18 -10.28 6.87
CA GLY A 122 -10.38 -10.60 8.05
C GLY A 122 -9.12 -9.74 8.15
N TRP A 123 -8.39 -9.87 9.24
CA TRP A 123 -7.17 -9.11 9.51
C TRP A 123 -6.02 -10.01 9.92
N VAL A 124 -4.83 -9.71 9.36
CA VAL A 124 -3.54 -10.24 9.77
C VAL A 124 -2.66 -9.06 10.15
N GLU A 125 -2.26 -8.99 11.39
CA GLU A 125 -1.43 -7.91 11.89
C GLU A 125 -0.02 -7.97 11.28
N ALA A 126 0.40 -6.89 10.65
CA ALA A 126 1.74 -6.70 10.15
C ALA A 126 2.20 -5.27 10.49
N PRO A 127 2.94 -5.09 11.58
CA PRO A 127 3.41 -3.79 12.00
C PRO A 127 4.49 -3.26 11.05
N TYR A 128 4.46 -1.97 10.79
CA TYR A 128 5.46 -1.27 9.99
C TYR A 128 5.79 0.08 10.60
N SER A 129 7.09 0.35 10.79
CA SER A 129 7.58 1.64 11.28
C SER A 129 8.22 2.45 10.14
N ARG A 130 7.64 3.61 9.82
CA ARG A 130 8.22 4.52 8.83
C ARG A 130 9.53 5.14 9.29
N GLY A 131 9.70 5.38 10.58
CA GLY A 131 10.93 5.93 11.19
C GLY A 131 11.99 4.87 11.46
N GLY A 132 11.73 3.61 11.14
CA GLY A 132 12.65 2.51 11.40
C GLY A 132 13.91 2.53 10.53
N SER A 133 14.99 2.00 11.07
CA SER A 133 16.24 1.73 10.33
C SER A 133 16.01 0.74 9.18
N VAL A 134 16.98 0.62 8.26
CA VAL A 134 16.95 -0.39 7.19
C VAL A 134 16.71 -1.78 7.77
N ASN A 135 17.43 -2.14 8.85
CA ASN A 135 17.32 -3.45 9.48
C ASN A 135 15.92 -3.72 10.07
N GLU A 136 15.29 -2.72 10.69
CA GLU A 136 13.92 -2.86 11.22
C GLU A 136 12.89 -3.02 10.10
N ARG A 137 13.05 -2.28 9.00
CA ARG A 137 12.18 -2.43 7.81
C ARG A 137 12.31 -3.81 7.18
N LEU A 138 13.55 -4.34 7.10
CA LEU A 138 13.83 -5.69 6.64
C LEU A 138 13.29 -6.76 7.57
N ALA A 139 13.44 -6.57 8.88
CA ALA A 139 12.89 -7.47 9.87
C ALA A 139 11.36 -7.57 9.74
N ALA A 140 10.66 -6.44 9.51
CA ALA A 140 9.23 -6.43 9.26
C ALA A 140 8.85 -7.22 8.00
N SER A 141 9.61 -7.07 6.90
CA SER A 141 9.34 -7.83 5.67
C SER A 141 9.63 -9.34 5.84
N ARG A 142 10.65 -9.71 6.62
CA ARG A 142 10.92 -11.12 6.93
C ARG A 142 9.86 -11.72 7.83
N ALA A 143 9.46 -11.01 8.88
CA ALA A 143 8.37 -11.43 9.76
C ALA A 143 7.06 -11.64 8.98
N LEU A 144 6.82 -10.83 7.93
CA LEU A 144 5.67 -11.02 7.06
C LEU A 144 5.64 -12.42 6.43
N VAL A 145 6.79 -12.93 5.96
CA VAL A 145 6.88 -14.27 5.36
C VAL A 145 6.50 -15.37 6.36
N GLU A 146 6.84 -15.19 7.64
CA GLU A 146 6.55 -16.17 8.70
C GLU A 146 5.07 -16.21 9.10
N ILE A 147 4.37 -15.08 9.03
CA ILE A 147 2.95 -14.99 9.41
C ILE A 147 1.99 -15.33 8.28
N LEU A 148 2.45 -15.37 7.02
CA LEU A 148 1.59 -15.68 5.88
C LEU A 148 1.27 -17.17 5.85
N PRO A 149 -0.01 -17.55 5.64
CA PRO A 149 -0.41 -18.93 5.55
C PRO A 149 0.24 -19.62 4.35
N GLN A 150 0.54 -20.90 4.49
CA GLN A 150 1.03 -21.76 3.41
C GLN A 150 -0.14 -22.39 2.64
N GLY A 151 0.11 -22.88 1.43
CA GLY A 151 -0.88 -23.61 0.64
C GLY A 151 -1.44 -22.83 -0.55
N ASN A 152 -2.74 -22.99 -0.83
CA ASN A 152 -3.41 -22.32 -1.95
C ASN A 152 -3.77 -20.87 -1.59
N VAL A 153 -2.76 -20.02 -1.60
CA VAL A 153 -2.85 -18.60 -1.20
C VAL A 153 -2.51 -17.70 -2.38
N LEU A 154 -3.29 -16.66 -2.57
CA LEU A 154 -2.94 -15.54 -3.46
C LEU A 154 -2.55 -14.34 -2.61
N VAL A 155 -1.39 -13.77 -2.86
CA VAL A 155 -0.94 -12.49 -2.29
C VAL A 155 -1.10 -11.41 -3.34
N VAL A 156 -1.88 -10.38 -3.01
CA VAL A 156 -2.03 -9.17 -3.82
C VAL A 156 -1.34 -8.02 -3.11
N ASP A 157 -0.34 -7.49 -3.75
CA ASP A 157 0.48 -6.40 -3.25
C ASP A 157 0.23 -5.12 -4.05
N PRO A 158 -0.50 -4.16 -3.48
CA PRO A 158 -0.78 -2.90 -4.16
C PRO A 158 0.31 -1.86 -3.94
N ASP A 159 1.57 -2.19 -4.17
CA ASP A 159 2.74 -1.33 -3.93
C ASP A 159 2.99 -1.07 -2.45
N SER A 160 2.98 -2.14 -1.66
CA SER A 160 3.10 -2.08 -0.20
C SER A 160 4.54 -1.84 0.28
N ARG A 161 4.67 -1.00 1.30
CA ARG A 161 5.93 -0.84 2.03
C ARG A 161 6.31 -2.10 2.83
N LEU A 162 5.37 -2.99 3.10
CA LEU A 162 5.63 -4.26 3.79
C LEU A 162 6.58 -5.17 2.98
N THR A 163 6.54 -5.09 1.66
CA THR A 163 7.40 -5.84 0.75
C THR A 163 8.55 -4.99 0.18
N GLN A 164 8.79 -3.81 0.73
CA GLN A 164 9.68 -2.82 0.12
C GLN A 164 9.31 -2.57 -1.34
N LEU A 165 8.02 -2.29 -1.57
CA LEU A 165 7.45 -1.99 -2.88
C LEU A 165 7.73 -3.09 -3.92
N GLY A 166 7.40 -4.32 -3.55
CA GLY A 166 7.49 -5.50 -4.42
C GLY A 166 8.85 -6.20 -4.48
N LEU A 167 9.90 -5.65 -3.85
CA LEU A 167 11.24 -6.24 -3.89
C LEU A 167 11.38 -7.50 -3.05
N VAL A 168 10.86 -7.50 -1.82
CA VAL A 168 10.98 -8.64 -0.91
C VAL A 168 9.97 -9.71 -1.27
N PRO A 169 10.40 -10.95 -1.56
CA PRO A 169 9.50 -12.05 -1.86
C PRO A 169 8.71 -12.45 -0.62
N VAL A 170 7.39 -12.56 -0.76
CA VAL A 170 6.46 -13.00 0.28
C VAL A 170 5.63 -14.21 -0.15
N GLY A 171 6.16 -15.00 -1.06
CA GLY A 171 5.56 -16.21 -1.62
C GLY A 171 6.13 -16.53 -2.99
N SER A 172 5.58 -17.57 -3.62
CA SER A 172 5.95 -17.90 -5.00
C SER A 172 5.45 -16.86 -5.99
N GLU A 173 6.18 -16.65 -7.09
CA GLU A 173 5.76 -15.68 -8.12
C GLU A 173 4.42 -16.04 -8.78
N GLN A 174 4.05 -17.33 -8.80
CA GLN A 174 2.76 -17.79 -9.31
C GLN A 174 1.58 -17.32 -8.45
N GLN A 175 1.80 -17.23 -7.13
CA GLN A 175 0.79 -16.84 -6.14
C GLN A 175 0.88 -15.34 -5.77
N TYR A 176 1.69 -14.57 -6.45
CA TYR A 176 1.92 -13.16 -6.15
C TYR A 176 1.50 -12.27 -7.32
N ARG A 177 0.71 -11.24 -7.05
CA ARG A 177 0.32 -10.20 -8.00
C ARG A 177 0.70 -8.85 -7.43
N PHE A 178 1.56 -8.14 -8.14
CA PHE A 178 2.09 -6.85 -7.73
C PHE A 178 1.56 -5.75 -8.63
N PHE A 179 0.96 -4.74 -8.02
CA PHE A 179 0.54 -3.51 -8.68
C PHE A 179 1.58 -2.43 -8.43
N GLU A 180 2.48 -2.19 -9.36
CA GLU A 180 3.42 -1.08 -9.26
C GLU A 180 2.72 0.23 -9.58
N SER A 181 1.97 0.74 -8.62
CA SER A 181 1.07 1.89 -8.79
C SER A 181 1.77 3.18 -9.22
N ARG A 182 3.07 3.28 -9.01
CA ARG A 182 3.90 4.46 -9.29
C ARG A 182 4.34 4.57 -10.75
N SER A 183 4.32 3.46 -11.50
CA SER A 183 4.74 3.43 -12.91
C SER A 183 3.66 2.91 -13.86
N TYR A 184 2.66 2.20 -13.35
CA TYR A 184 1.61 1.62 -14.17
C TYR A 184 0.82 2.70 -14.90
N GLN A 185 0.90 2.70 -16.24
CA GLN A 185 0.26 3.69 -17.12
C GLN A 185 0.53 5.16 -16.71
N ALA A 186 1.74 5.48 -16.25
CA ALA A 186 2.10 6.76 -15.64
C ALA A 186 1.80 7.99 -16.50
N GLU A 187 1.76 7.86 -17.84
CA GLU A 187 1.56 8.96 -18.77
C GLU A 187 0.08 9.25 -19.09
N THR A 188 -0.86 8.49 -18.53
CA THR A 188 -2.29 8.59 -18.91
C THR A 188 -3.04 9.74 -18.26
N GLY A 189 -2.47 10.39 -17.25
CA GLY A 189 -3.15 11.43 -16.45
C GLY A 189 -4.29 10.91 -15.57
N LYS A 190 -4.49 9.60 -15.49
CA LYS A 190 -5.50 8.98 -14.63
C LYS A 190 -5.14 9.11 -13.15
N THR A 191 -6.16 9.20 -12.31
CA THR A 191 -5.99 9.13 -10.86
C THR A 191 -5.55 7.74 -10.43
N LEU A 192 -4.91 7.65 -9.26
CA LEU A 192 -4.44 6.38 -8.70
C LEU A 192 -5.58 5.35 -8.53
N GLY A 193 -6.78 5.80 -8.18
CA GLY A 193 -7.96 4.94 -8.09
C GLY A 193 -8.41 4.39 -9.47
N GLU A 194 -8.33 5.19 -10.53
CA GLU A 194 -8.60 4.74 -11.90
C GLU A 194 -7.55 3.74 -12.38
N LEU A 195 -6.28 4.02 -12.16
CA LEU A 195 -5.19 3.10 -12.46
C LEU A 195 -5.35 1.75 -11.74
N THR A 196 -5.79 1.80 -10.47
CA THR A 196 -6.05 0.57 -9.71
C THR A 196 -7.21 -0.23 -10.32
N ARG A 197 -8.29 0.42 -10.75
CA ARG A 197 -9.40 -0.24 -11.42
C ARG A 197 -8.97 -0.88 -12.74
N ASP A 198 -8.17 -0.17 -13.53
CA ASP A 198 -7.65 -0.71 -14.79
C ASP A 198 -6.77 -1.94 -14.54
N TRP A 199 -5.89 -1.86 -13.54
CA TRP A 199 -5.01 -2.96 -13.19
C TRP A 199 -5.79 -4.20 -12.69
N VAL A 200 -6.77 -4.04 -11.80
CA VAL A 200 -7.57 -5.19 -11.33
C VAL A 200 -8.41 -5.78 -12.45
N LYS A 201 -8.88 -4.97 -13.40
CA LYS A 201 -9.57 -5.46 -14.59
C LYS A 201 -8.64 -6.25 -15.51
N GLU A 202 -7.43 -5.76 -15.74
CA GLU A 202 -6.41 -6.45 -16.55
C GLU A 202 -5.99 -7.78 -15.92
N VAL A 203 -5.73 -7.79 -14.61
CA VAL A 203 -5.16 -8.95 -13.91
C VAL A 203 -6.24 -9.97 -13.49
N PHE A 204 -7.42 -9.53 -13.08
CA PHE A 204 -8.45 -10.38 -12.49
C PHE A 204 -9.75 -10.46 -13.31
N GLY A 205 -9.87 -9.65 -14.37
CA GLY A 205 -11.03 -9.66 -15.25
C GLY A 205 -12.32 -9.13 -14.62
N VAL A 206 -12.23 -8.31 -13.57
CA VAL A 206 -13.40 -7.77 -12.85
C VAL A 206 -13.38 -6.26 -12.77
N ASP A 207 -14.56 -5.66 -12.84
CA ASP A 207 -14.73 -4.24 -12.51
C ASP A 207 -14.88 -4.10 -10.99
N ALA A 208 -14.19 -3.11 -10.41
CA ALA A 208 -14.18 -2.85 -8.97
C ALA A 208 -14.26 -1.37 -8.66
N ALA A 209 -14.66 -1.04 -7.42
CA ALA A 209 -14.75 0.33 -6.93
C ALA A 209 -14.13 0.45 -5.54
N GLY A 210 -13.56 1.61 -5.24
CA GLY A 210 -13.11 1.93 -3.90
C GLY A 210 -14.28 2.01 -2.92
N TYR A 211 -14.08 1.55 -1.70
CA TYR A 211 -15.05 1.64 -0.62
C TYR A 211 -14.36 1.71 0.74
N VAL A 212 -15.12 2.08 1.75
CA VAL A 212 -14.77 1.93 3.16
C VAL A 212 -15.98 1.38 3.91
N ALA A 213 -15.75 0.61 4.93
CA ALA A 213 -16.75 0.03 5.79
C ALA A 213 -16.26 0.05 7.25
N PRO A 214 -16.06 1.23 7.85
CA PRO A 214 -15.68 1.32 9.25
C PRO A 214 -16.86 0.88 10.14
N GLU A 215 -16.55 0.39 11.33
CA GLU A 215 -17.59 0.20 12.33
C GLU A 215 -18.30 1.55 12.61
N PRO A 216 -19.63 1.57 12.71
CA PRO A 216 -20.33 2.80 13.01
C PRO A 216 -19.87 3.36 14.35
N ALA A 217 -19.24 4.51 14.32
CA ALA A 217 -18.89 5.26 15.51
C ALA A 217 -19.62 6.61 15.47
N GLY A 218 -20.62 6.80 16.29
CA GLY A 218 -21.30 8.07 16.41
C GLY A 218 -22.80 7.96 16.63
N GLU A 219 -23.35 9.02 17.13
CA GLU A 219 -24.80 9.17 17.35
C GLU A 219 -25.45 9.84 16.13
N PRO A 220 -26.71 9.51 15.80
CA PRO A 220 -27.45 10.20 14.76
C PRO A 220 -27.44 11.72 14.97
N GLY A 221 -27.07 12.49 13.93
CA GLY A 221 -27.00 13.94 14.01
C GLY A 221 -25.65 14.50 14.50
N MET A 222 -24.72 13.64 14.88
CA MET A 222 -23.35 14.03 15.23
C MET A 222 -22.47 14.05 13.97
N VAL A 223 -21.65 15.08 13.83
CA VAL A 223 -20.61 15.19 12.78
C VAL A 223 -19.26 15.31 13.45
N THR A 224 -18.37 14.37 13.16
CA THR A 224 -16.99 14.46 13.59
C THR A 224 -16.13 15.13 12.50
N VAL A 225 -15.45 16.20 12.85
CA VAL A 225 -14.54 16.92 11.96
C VAL A 225 -13.11 16.73 12.43
N SER A 226 -12.24 16.18 11.58
CA SER A 226 -10.81 16.07 11.84
C SER A 226 -10.06 17.09 10.98
N LEU A 227 -9.52 18.13 11.64
CA LEU A 227 -8.75 19.19 11.00
C LEU A 227 -7.22 18.99 11.14
N GLY A 228 -6.82 17.90 11.79
CA GLY A 228 -5.42 17.55 11.96
C GLY A 228 -4.75 17.11 10.67
N VAL A 229 -3.57 17.64 10.38
CA VAL A 229 -2.79 17.35 9.15
C VAL A 229 -1.52 16.53 9.44
N GLY A 230 -1.36 16.00 10.64
CA GLY A 230 -0.15 15.30 11.07
C GLY A 230 1.09 16.19 10.96
N ASP A 231 2.20 15.62 10.49
CA ASP A 231 3.50 16.33 10.43
C ASP A 231 3.61 17.34 9.28
N ASN A 232 2.67 17.32 8.32
CA ASN A 232 2.71 18.21 7.16
C ASN A 232 1.72 19.37 7.28
N LEU A 233 2.18 20.46 7.90
CA LEU A 233 1.39 21.70 8.08
C LEU A 233 0.95 22.34 6.76
N GLY A 234 1.62 22.07 5.64
CA GLY A 234 1.23 22.56 4.32
C GLY A 234 -0.09 21.95 3.80
N LYS A 235 -0.63 20.91 4.45
CA LYS A 235 -1.94 20.32 4.15
C LYS A 235 -3.09 20.95 4.92
N SER A 236 -2.83 21.89 5.85
CA SER A 236 -3.88 22.59 6.59
C SER A 236 -4.76 23.40 5.65
N ALA A 237 -6.08 23.28 5.82
CA ALA A 237 -7.05 24.06 5.07
C ALA A 237 -7.09 25.54 5.47
N GLY A 238 -6.45 25.89 6.61
CA GLY A 238 -6.36 27.22 7.15
C GLY A 238 -7.53 27.59 8.07
N ARG A 239 -7.23 28.47 9.02
CA ARG A 239 -8.17 28.83 10.11
C ARG A 239 -9.50 29.42 9.64
N GLU A 240 -9.49 30.15 8.52
CA GLU A 240 -10.69 30.78 7.99
C GLU A 240 -11.67 29.70 7.44
N PHE A 241 -11.14 28.74 6.68
CA PHE A 241 -11.93 27.60 6.22
C PHE A 241 -12.45 26.76 7.40
N GLU A 242 -11.59 26.45 8.36
CA GLU A 242 -11.95 25.65 9.54
C GLU A 242 -13.09 26.29 10.33
N ARG A 243 -12.98 27.62 10.57
CA ARG A 243 -14.05 28.37 11.23
C ARG A 243 -15.35 28.37 10.43
N GLY A 244 -15.29 28.69 9.13
CA GLY A 244 -16.47 28.72 8.27
C GLY A 244 -17.17 27.36 8.17
N LEU A 245 -16.38 26.25 8.18
CA LEU A 245 -16.94 24.91 8.23
C LEU A 245 -17.71 24.67 9.52
N MET A 246 -17.13 25.00 10.68
CA MET A 246 -17.79 24.82 11.98
C MET A 246 -19.06 25.68 12.12
N GLU A 247 -19.01 26.95 11.70
CA GLU A 247 -20.17 27.84 11.67
C GLU A 247 -21.28 27.27 10.77
N GLY A 248 -20.90 26.76 9.57
CA GLY A 248 -21.85 26.17 8.63
C GLY A 248 -22.50 24.88 9.12
N LEU A 249 -21.79 24.03 9.86
CA LEU A 249 -22.34 22.81 10.49
C LEU A 249 -23.29 23.18 11.63
N THR A 250 -22.90 24.11 12.51
CA THR A 250 -23.74 24.58 13.62
C THR A 250 -25.02 25.21 13.12
N ALA A 251 -24.97 26.04 12.07
CA ALA A 251 -26.16 26.67 11.47
C ALA A 251 -27.15 25.65 10.87
N ARG A 252 -26.72 24.42 10.60
CA ARG A 252 -27.57 23.30 10.15
C ARG A 252 -28.08 22.44 11.29
N GLY A 253 -27.82 22.81 12.55
CA GLY A 253 -28.26 22.08 13.75
C GLY A 253 -27.46 20.76 13.97
N LEU A 254 -26.30 20.61 13.35
CA LEU A 254 -25.40 19.47 13.57
C LEU A 254 -24.52 19.76 14.79
N GLN A 255 -24.33 18.74 15.63
CA GLN A 255 -23.47 18.78 16.81
C GLN A 255 -22.15 18.07 16.57
#